data_356169324e6ffe1dde6f3479e52d7bc8
#
_entry.id   356169324e6ffe1dde6f3479e52d7bc8
#
_cell.length_a   1.000
_cell.length_b   1.000
_cell.length_c   1.000
_cell.angle_alpha   90.00
_cell.angle_beta   90.00
_cell.angle_gamma   90.00
#
_symmetry.space_group_name_H-M   'P 1'
#
loop_
_entity.id
_entity.type
_entity.pdbx_description
1 polymer ?
#
loop_
_entity_poly.entity_id
_entity_poly.type
_entity_poly.pdbx_seq_one_letter_code
_entity_poly.pdbx_strand_id
1 'polypeptide(L)'
;FNNYRYTIYAPTDAAIDAELAKGLPTWDKISDYLDTNLQAEVKLAADKSNQDEYDRVNKHNDAVKAKAQAMVTVLVNFLRYHFQDESLFVDQVSHTGDYATACVNEKTKAYLSLSVTQTPGQLSLKDKAGRTVTVDGTTHNILARDANFNKGMTLITSSSYSVIHQINSALLFDGEFAGGYAQAWSSPKK
;
A
#
# COMPACT_ATOMS: atom_id res chain seq x y z
N PHE A 1 12.78 14.65 7.03
CA PHE A 1 11.32 14.43 7.17
C PHE A 1 10.59 15.59 7.85
N ASN A 2 11.26 16.53 8.46
CA ASN A 2 10.61 17.53 9.31
C ASN A 2 9.79 18.61 8.59
N ASN A 3 9.82 18.67 7.26
CA ASN A 3 9.09 19.69 6.48
C ASN A 3 8.17 19.10 5.40
N TYR A 4 8.07 17.79 5.32
CA TYR A 4 7.20 17.13 4.35
C TYR A 4 5.77 17.04 4.89
N ARG A 5 4.80 17.54 4.14
CA ARG A 5 3.39 17.51 4.49
C ARG A 5 2.69 16.42 3.69
N TYR A 6 1.85 15.63 4.33
CA TYR A 6 1.14 14.55 3.66
C TYR A 6 -0.22 14.28 4.29
N THR A 7 -1.07 13.67 3.52
CA THR A 7 -2.37 13.16 3.95
C THR A 7 -2.34 11.63 3.95
N ILE A 8 -2.83 11.02 5.01
CA ILE A 8 -3.04 9.58 5.12
C ILE A 8 -4.53 9.30 5.03
N TYR A 9 -4.91 8.42 4.12
CA TYR A 9 -6.25 7.87 4.04
C TYR A 9 -6.23 6.51 4.73
N ALA A 10 -6.76 6.44 5.96
CA ALA A 10 -6.76 5.24 6.79
C ALA A 10 -8.06 4.44 6.55
N PRO A 11 -8.01 3.28 5.90
CA PRO A 11 -9.19 2.43 5.77
C PRO A 11 -9.66 1.94 7.14
N THR A 12 -10.98 1.77 7.31
CA THR A 12 -11.54 1.08 8.47
C THR A 12 -11.12 -0.39 8.49
N ASP A 13 -11.22 -1.05 9.65
CA ASP A 13 -10.94 -2.48 9.78
C ASP A 13 -11.78 -3.29 8.79
N ALA A 14 -13.07 -2.98 8.66
CA ALA A 14 -13.96 -3.65 7.70
C ALA A 14 -13.51 -3.46 6.24
N ALA A 15 -12.95 -2.30 5.89
CA ALA A 15 -12.39 -2.06 4.56
C ALA A 15 -11.10 -2.88 4.32
N ILE A 16 -10.27 -3.04 5.33
CA ILE A 16 -9.08 -3.90 5.28
C ILE A 16 -9.49 -5.37 5.19
N ASP A 17 -10.43 -5.82 6.02
CA ASP A 17 -10.94 -7.21 6.00
C ASP A 17 -11.49 -7.59 4.63
N ALA A 18 -12.18 -6.65 3.96
CA ALA A 18 -12.68 -6.84 2.60
C ALA A 18 -11.54 -7.06 1.58
N GLU A 19 -10.42 -6.36 1.71
CA GLU A 19 -9.26 -6.57 0.82
C GLU A 19 -8.47 -7.84 1.20
N LEU A 20 -8.39 -8.19 2.48
CA LEU A 20 -7.81 -9.47 2.95
C LEU A 20 -8.60 -10.66 2.42
N ALA A 21 -9.94 -10.56 2.38
CA ALA A 21 -10.82 -11.58 1.80
C ALA A 21 -10.61 -11.76 0.29
N LYS A 22 -10.17 -10.70 -0.43
CA LYS A 22 -9.77 -10.74 -1.84
C LYS A 22 -8.34 -11.24 -2.05
N GLY A 23 -7.64 -11.57 -0.97
CA GLY A 23 -6.28 -12.11 -1.02
C GLY A 23 -5.18 -11.06 -0.95
N LEU A 24 -5.44 -9.84 -0.43
CA LEU A 24 -4.37 -8.91 -0.08
C LEU A 24 -3.36 -9.65 0.81
N PRO A 25 -2.07 -9.70 0.45
CA PRO A 25 -1.08 -10.41 1.25
C PRO A 25 -0.86 -9.70 2.58
N THR A 26 -0.67 -10.49 3.64
CA THR A 26 -0.16 -10.00 4.92
C THR A 26 1.29 -10.43 5.08
N TRP A 27 2.00 -9.80 6.00
CA TRP A 27 3.37 -10.18 6.31
C TRP A 27 3.47 -11.63 6.77
N ASP A 28 2.55 -12.07 7.62
CA ASP A 28 2.48 -13.45 8.10
C ASP A 28 2.28 -14.44 6.96
N LYS A 29 1.33 -14.17 6.04
CA LYS A 29 1.12 -15.04 4.87
C LYS A 29 2.34 -15.12 3.96
N ILE A 30 3.13 -14.04 3.84
CA ILE A 30 4.36 -14.04 3.06
C ILE A 30 5.43 -14.89 3.75
N SER A 31 5.58 -14.74 5.08
CA SER A 31 6.49 -15.55 5.89
C SER A 31 6.14 -17.04 5.82
N ASP A 32 4.89 -17.38 6.10
CA ASP A 32 4.37 -18.76 6.02
C ASP A 32 4.58 -19.38 4.64
N TYR A 33 4.39 -18.57 3.57
CA TYR A 33 4.65 -19.02 2.21
C TYR A 33 6.11 -19.38 1.97
N LEU A 34 7.04 -18.56 2.46
CA LEU A 34 8.48 -18.84 2.37
C LEU A 34 8.85 -20.07 3.19
N ASP A 35 8.43 -20.13 4.44
CA ASP A 35 8.74 -21.23 5.36
C ASP A 35 8.21 -22.59 4.86
N THR A 36 7.05 -22.56 4.21
CA THR A 36 6.43 -23.79 3.68
C THR A 36 7.04 -24.26 2.36
N ASN A 37 7.49 -23.33 1.51
CA ASN A 37 7.85 -23.65 0.14
C ASN A 37 9.35 -23.67 -0.15
N LEU A 38 10.20 -23.01 0.66
CA LEU A 38 11.64 -23.09 0.43
C LEU A 38 12.17 -24.49 0.73
N GLN A 39 12.98 -24.98 -0.20
CA GLN A 39 13.74 -26.24 -0.03
C GLN A 39 15.10 -25.94 0.61
N ALA A 40 15.62 -26.92 1.37
CA ALA A 40 16.97 -26.83 1.91
C ALA A 40 17.99 -26.59 0.80
N GLU A 41 18.95 -25.70 1.04
CA GLU A 41 20.01 -25.40 0.08
C GLU A 41 20.89 -26.63 -0.17
N VAL A 42 21.12 -26.92 -1.42
CA VAL A 42 22.06 -27.97 -1.87
C VAL A 42 23.38 -27.31 -2.21
N LYS A 43 24.47 -27.81 -1.66
CA LYS A 43 25.82 -27.35 -2.04
C LYS A 43 26.25 -28.13 -3.26
N LEU A 44 26.77 -27.42 -4.28
CA LEU A 44 27.35 -28.06 -5.45
C LEU A 44 28.62 -28.84 -5.07
N ALA A 45 28.67 -30.10 -5.40
CA ALA A 45 29.86 -30.93 -5.20
C ALA A 45 30.99 -30.48 -6.12
N ALA A 46 32.27 -30.63 -5.67
CA ALA A 46 33.43 -30.19 -6.43
C ALA A 46 33.56 -30.92 -7.78
N ASP A 47 33.15 -32.18 -7.83
CA ASP A 47 33.11 -33.04 -9.03
C ASP A 47 31.82 -32.86 -9.86
N LYS A 48 30.92 -31.95 -9.42
CA LYS A 48 29.62 -31.69 -10.03
C LYS A 48 28.67 -32.89 -10.13
N SER A 49 28.91 -33.92 -9.34
CA SER A 49 28.11 -35.15 -9.37
C SER A 49 26.62 -34.92 -9.04
N ASN A 50 26.29 -33.80 -8.37
CA ASN A 50 24.92 -33.40 -7.99
C ASN A 50 24.41 -32.13 -8.71
N GLN A 51 24.94 -31.83 -9.91
CA GLN A 51 24.60 -30.59 -10.65
C GLN A 51 23.07 -30.46 -10.89
N ASP A 52 22.43 -31.54 -11.34
CA ASP A 52 21.00 -31.52 -11.66
C ASP A 52 20.14 -31.22 -10.44
N GLU A 53 20.49 -31.79 -9.28
CA GLU A 53 19.79 -31.51 -8.03
C GLU A 53 20.02 -30.09 -7.56
N TYR A 54 21.25 -29.60 -7.62
CA TYR A 54 21.61 -28.23 -7.31
C TYR A 54 20.81 -27.23 -8.16
N ASP A 55 20.77 -27.44 -9.47
CA ASP A 55 20.05 -26.56 -10.40
C ASP A 55 18.54 -26.62 -10.17
N ARG A 56 17.99 -27.80 -9.92
CA ARG A 56 16.57 -27.99 -9.61
C ARG A 56 16.15 -27.23 -8.35
N VAL A 57 16.93 -27.39 -7.26
CA VAL A 57 16.60 -26.73 -5.97
C VAL A 57 16.75 -25.23 -6.09
N ASN A 58 17.80 -24.74 -6.72
CA ASN A 58 17.98 -23.30 -6.92
C ASN A 58 16.86 -22.68 -7.75
N LYS A 59 16.52 -23.29 -8.88
CA LYS A 59 15.42 -22.84 -9.73
C LYS A 59 14.09 -22.81 -8.98
N HIS A 60 13.82 -23.81 -8.15
CA HIS A 60 12.63 -23.84 -7.31
C HIS A 60 12.65 -22.70 -6.28
N ASN A 61 13.74 -22.54 -5.52
CA ASN A 61 13.86 -21.53 -4.51
C ASN A 61 13.80 -20.11 -5.08
N ASP A 62 14.39 -19.89 -6.26
CA ASP A 62 14.29 -18.60 -6.96
C ASP A 62 12.85 -18.27 -7.36
N ALA A 63 12.09 -19.25 -7.83
CA ALA A 63 10.67 -19.07 -8.13
C ALA A 63 9.84 -18.74 -6.88
N VAL A 64 10.12 -19.42 -5.75
CA VAL A 64 9.48 -19.15 -4.44
C VAL A 64 9.81 -17.74 -3.98
N LYS A 65 11.08 -17.34 -3.99
CA LYS A 65 11.54 -15.99 -3.61
C LYS A 65 10.93 -14.91 -4.50
N ALA A 66 10.87 -15.13 -5.81
CA ALA A 66 10.27 -14.20 -6.77
C ALA A 66 8.78 -13.97 -6.49
N LYS A 67 8.04 -15.04 -6.16
CA LYS A 67 6.62 -14.93 -5.80
C LYS A 67 6.45 -14.18 -4.48
N ALA A 68 7.23 -14.50 -3.46
CA ALA A 68 7.21 -13.76 -2.19
C ALA A 68 7.51 -12.26 -2.39
N GLN A 69 8.51 -11.94 -3.22
CA GLN A 69 8.84 -10.56 -3.56
C GLN A 69 7.69 -9.84 -4.27
N ALA A 70 6.96 -10.52 -5.15
CA ALA A 70 5.76 -9.93 -5.79
C ALA A 70 4.67 -9.64 -4.74
N MET A 71 4.46 -10.53 -3.77
CA MET A 71 3.52 -10.30 -2.65
C MET A 71 3.95 -9.10 -1.80
N VAL A 72 5.23 -8.99 -1.45
CA VAL A 72 5.78 -7.83 -0.73
C VAL A 72 5.54 -6.54 -1.52
N THR A 73 5.80 -6.56 -2.83
CA THR A 73 5.62 -5.38 -3.70
C THR A 73 4.16 -4.92 -3.70
N VAL A 74 3.20 -5.85 -3.79
CA VAL A 74 1.77 -5.52 -3.72
C VAL A 74 1.41 -4.91 -2.38
N LEU A 75 1.83 -5.52 -1.26
CA LEU A 75 1.55 -5.01 0.08
C LEU A 75 2.12 -3.60 0.29
N VAL A 76 3.37 -3.40 -0.08
CA VAL A 76 4.05 -2.10 0.06
C VAL A 76 3.38 -1.04 -0.81
N ASN A 77 3.03 -1.35 -2.06
CA ASN A 77 2.35 -0.40 -2.95
C ASN A 77 0.92 -0.10 -2.49
N PHE A 78 0.21 -1.10 -1.96
CA PHE A 78 -1.08 -0.88 -1.32
C PHE A 78 -0.97 0.14 -0.18
N LEU A 79 -0.04 -0.05 0.74
CA LEU A 79 0.18 0.90 1.84
C LEU A 79 0.58 2.29 1.32
N ARG A 80 1.56 2.36 0.41
CA ARG A 80 2.07 3.63 -0.14
C ARG A 80 1.02 4.43 -0.89
N TYR A 81 0.04 3.78 -1.51
CA TYR A 81 -1.00 4.47 -2.26
C TYR A 81 -1.99 5.22 -1.36
N HIS A 82 -2.04 4.88 -0.06
CA HIS A 82 -2.83 5.59 0.95
C HIS A 82 -2.11 6.82 1.56
N PHE A 83 -0.87 7.08 1.15
CA PHE A 83 -0.11 8.26 1.55
C PHE A 83 -0.03 9.22 0.37
N GLN A 84 -0.69 10.35 0.48
CA GLN A 84 -0.74 11.40 -0.53
C GLN A 84 0.13 12.58 -0.13
N ASP A 85 0.80 13.17 -1.09
CA ASP A 85 1.53 14.44 -0.95
C ASP A 85 0.58 15.59 -0.60
N GLU A 86 1.04 16.55 0.17
CA GLU A 86 0.32 17.69 0.70
C GLU A 86 -0.70 17.36 1.81
N SER A 87 -0.99 18.36 2.65
CA SER A 87 -1.99 18.27 3.71
C SER A 87 -3.33 18.80 3.22
N LEU A 88 -4.29 17.90 3.00
CA LEU A 88 -5.64 18.25 2.57
C LEU A 88 -6.60 18.16 3.75
N PHE A 89 -7.31 19.26 4.00
CA PHE A 89 -8.35 19.35 5.02
C PHE A 89 -9.73 19.37 4.37
N VAL A 90 -10.68 18.66 4.95
CA VAL A 90 -12.06 18.54 4.42
C VAL A 90 -12.77 19.89 4.32
N ASP A 91 -12.49 20.79 5.22
CA ASP A 91 -13.14 22.11 5.36
C ASP A 91 -12.40 23.24 4.64
N GLN A 92 -11.32 22.93 3.92
CA GLN A 92 -10.68 23.90 3.03
C GLN A 92 -11.41 24.00 1.68
N VAL A 93 -11.25 25.13 1.02
CA VAL A 93 -11.78 25.35 -0.33
C VAL A 93 -10.68 25.19 -1.36
N SER A 94 -10.99 24.50 -2.47
CA SER A 94 -10.14 24.44 -3.69
C SER A 94 -8.96 23.49 -3.66
N HIS A 95 -9.13 22.28 -3.17
CA HIS A 95 -8.13 21.22 -3.34
C HIS A 95 -8.55 20.14 -4.35
N THR A 96 -9.34 20.49 -5.34
CA THR A 96 -9.64 19.60 -6.45
C THR A 96 -8.44 19.49 -7.39
N GLY A 97 -7.96 18.28 -7.63
CA GLY A 97 -6.81 18.02 -8.49
C GLY A 97 -6.25 16.61 -8.34
N ASP A 98 -5.16 16.37 -9.06
CA ASP A 98 -4.40 15.12 -8.98
C ASP A 98 -3.17 15.33 -8.09
N TYR A 99 -3.07 14.50 -7.06
CA TYR A 99 -1.99 14.55 -6.09
C TYR A 99 -1.13 13.29 -6.18
N ALA A 100 0.18 13.45 -6.11
CA ALA A 100 1.09 12.33 -6.05
C ALA A 100 0.88 11.53 -4.76
N THR A 101 1.02 10.22 -4.84
CA THR A 101 1.07 9.33 -3.67
C THR A 101 2.49 8.83 -3.44
N ALA A 102 2.77 8.18 -2.32
CA ALA A 102 4.06 7.53 -2.09
C ALA A 102 4.24 6.24 -2.95
N CYS A 103 3.21 5.83 -3.68
CA CYS A 103 3.26 4.66 -4.56
C CYS A 103 3.93 5.01 -5.89
N VAL A 104 4.88 4.19 -6.30
CA VAL A 104 5.65 4.37 -7.54
C VAL A 104 5.26 3.30 -8.55
N ASN A 105 5.03 3.70 -9.78
CA ASN A 105 4.86 2.77 -10.90
C ASN A 105 6.20 2.09 -11.20
N GLU A 106 6.25 0.78 -11.11
CA GLU A 106 7.48 -0.01 -11.28
C GLU A 106 8.13 0.16 -12.67
N LYS A 107 7.32 0.38 -13.69
CA LYS A 107 7.79 0.51 -15.09
C LYS A 107 8.28 1.91 -15.41
N THR A 108 7.49 2.92 -15.05
CA THR A 108 7.78 4.31 -15.42
C THR A 108 8.62 5.06 -14.38
N LYS A 109 8.73 4.50 -13.17
CA LYS A 109 9.35 5.12 -11.99
C LYS A 109 8.73 6.45 -11.59
N ALA A 110 7.55 6.77 -12.12
CA ALA A 110 6.76 7.93 -11.74
C ALA A 110 5.86 7.62 -10.54
N TYR A 111 5.61 8.61 -9.71
CA TYR A 111 4.62 8.48 -8.65
C TYR A 111 3.21 8.34 -9.22
N LEU A 112 2.42 7.43 -8.65
CA LEU A 112 1.01 7.31 -8.98
C LEU A 112 0.23 8.44 -8.34
N SER A 113 -0.72 9.02 -9.09
CA SER A 113 -1.59 10.06 -8.58
C SER A 113 -2.92 9.49 -8.06
N LEU A 114 -3.48 10.20 -7.10
CA LEU A 114 -4.85 10.07 -6.63
C LEU A 114 -5.61 11.32 -7.04
N SER A 115 -6.76 11.16 -7.70
CA SER A 115 -7.60 12.30 -8.08
C SER A 115 -8.53 12.65 -6.93
N VAL A 116 -8.45 13.89 -6.46
CA VAL A 116 -9.26 14.40 -5.36
C VAL A 116 -10.26 15.41 -5.89
N THR A 117 -11.51 15.26 -5.51
CA THR A 117 -12.57 16.27 -5.72
C THR A 117 -13.03 16.75 -4.36
N GLN A 118 -12.90 18.05 -4.13
CA GLN A 118 -13.37 18.68 -2.92
C GLN A 118 -14.68 19.44 -3.16
N THR A 119 -15.64 19.17 -2.31
CA THR A 119 -16.85 19.98 -2.12
C THR A 119 -16.89 20.45 -0.67
N PRO A 120 -17.68 21.47 -0.32
CA PRO A 120 -17.74 21.92 1.07
C PRO A 120 -18.03 20.79 2.05
N GLY A 121 -17.09 20.56 2.97
CA GLY A 121 -17.17 19.52 4.01
C GLY A 121 -16.93 18.09 3.54
N GLN A 122 -16.46 17.86 2.29
CA GLN A 122 -16.26 16.52 1.76
C GLN A 122 -15.06 16.42 0.82
N LEU A 123 -14.33 15.31 0.92
CA LEU A 123 -13.35 14.87 -0.07
C LEU A 123 -13.81 13.57 -0.73
N SER A 124 -13.80 13.53 -2.06
CA SER A 124 -14.02 12.33 -2.87
C SER A 124 -12.72 11.97 -3.58
N LEU A 125 -12.31 10.72 -3.46
CA LEU A 125 -11.05 10.19 -3.92
C LEU A 125 -11.32 9.21 -5.06
N LYS A 126 -10.79 9.47 -6.25
CA LYS A 126 -10.87 8.52 -7.37
C LYS A 126 -9.55 7.80 -7.53
N ASP A 127 -9.58 6.49 -7.31
CA ASP A 127 -8.40 5.62 -7.36
C ASP A 127 -8.04 5.15 -8.79
N LYS A 128 -6.93 4.40 -8.93
CA LYS A 128 -6.48 3.87 -10.23
C LYS A 128 -7.36 2.74 -10.78
N ALA A 129 -8.22 2.15 -9.96
CA ALA A 129 -9.27 1.24 -10.42
C ALA A 129 -10.54 1.98 -10.90
N GLY A 130 -10.56 3.31 -10.85
CA GLY A 130 -11.69 4.14 -11.24
C GLY A 130 -12.81 4.21 -10.21
N ARG A 131 -12.59 3.67 -9.00
CA ARG A 131 -13.55 3.72 -7.89
C ARG A 131 -13.50 5.08 -7.23
N THR A 132 -14.66 5.53 -6.73
CA THR A 132 -14.74 6.73 -5.92
C THR A 132 -14.92 6.33 -4.46
N VAL A 133 -14.03 6.81 -3.61
CA VAL A 133 -14.05 6.62 -2.16
C VAL A 133 -14.24 7.98 -1.51
N THR A 134 -15.15 8.08 -0.57
CA THR A 134 -15.44 9.32 0.14
C THR A 134 -14.79 9.27 1.53
N VAL A 135 -14.20 10.38 1.96
CA VAL A 135 -13.73 10.53 3.33
C VAL A 135 -14.92 10.48 4.27
N ASP A 136 -14.79 9.73 5.37
CA ASP A 136 -15.80 9.66 6.41
C ASP A 136 -15.96 11.04 7.07
N GLY A 137 -17.18 11.60 6.98
CA GLY A 137 -17.48 12.91 7.50
C GLY A 137 -17.42 13.03 9.03
N THR A 138 -17.37 11.91 9.75
CA THR A 138 -17.26 11.88 11.23
C THR A 138 -15.83 11.73 11.72
N THR A 139 -14.92 11.22 10.89
CA THR A 139 -13.54 10.87 11.26
C THR A 139 -12.50 11.50 10.33
N HIS A 140 -12.79 12.67 9.79
CA HIS A 140 -11.88 13.47 8.99
C HIS A 140 -11.01 14.40 9.85
N ASN A 141 -9.88 14.84 9.31
CA ASN A 141 -8.93 15.75 9.96
C ASN A 141 -8.47 15.28 11.36
N ILE A 142 -8.39 13.97 11.58
CA ILE A 142 -8.25 13.37 12.91
C ILE A 142 -6.98 13.83 13.61
N LEU A 143 -5.86 13.79 12.92
CA LEU A 143 -4.56 14.03 13.57
C LEU A 143 -4.19 15.52 13.58
N ALA A 144 -4.31 16.19 12.45
CA ALA A 144 -3.77 17.54 12.31
C ALA A 144 -4.69 18.64 12.86
N ARG A 145 -5.99 18.42 12.95
CA ARG A 145 -6.92 19.45 13.40
C ARG A 145 -7.74 19.07 14.62
N ASP A 146 -8.25 17.86 14.70
CA ASP A 146 -9.15 17.43 15.75
C ASP A 146 -8.40 16.83 16.96
N ALA A 147 -7.15 16.48 16.79
CA ALA A 147 -6.32 16.10 17.92
C ALA A 147 -6.13 17.29 18.86
N ASN A 148 -6.51 17.10 20.09
CA ASN A 148 -6.59 18.15 21.10
C ASN A 148 -5.19 18.48 21.64
N PHE A 149 -4.41 19.21 20.86
CA PHE A 149 -3.03 19.59 21.18
C PHE A 149 -2.91 20.54 22.37
N ASN A 150 -4.03 21.10 22.83
CA ASN A 150 -4.03 22.21 23.77
C ASN A 150 -4.10 21.79 25.25
N LYS A 151 -4.20 20.50 25.54
CA LYS A 151 -4.21 20.03 26.93
C LYS A 151 -2.81 19.85 27.53
N GLY A 152 -2.05 20.93 27.62
CA GLY A 152 -0.79 20.95 28.37
C GLY A 152 0.40 20.27 27.68
N MET A 153 0.30 19.96 26.39
CA MET A 153 1.39 19.40 25.61
C MET A 153 2.11 20.51 24.82
N THR A 154 3.37 20.66 25.08
CA THR A 154 4.16 21.80 24.63
C THR A 154 4.56 21.75 23.16
N LEU A 155 4.37 20.70 22.43
CA LEU A 155 4.59 20.64 20.99
C LEU A 155 4.35 19.22 20.47
N ILE A 156 3.39 19.05 19.59
CA ILE A 156 3.33 17.86 18.77
C ILE A 156 3.76 18.26 17.36
N THR A 157 5.04 18.44 17.19
CA THR A 157 5.62 18.83 15.90
C THR A 157 5.44 17.78 14.82
N SER A 158 5.39 16.52 15.17
CA SER A 158 5.22 15.43 14.21
C SER A 158 3.82 15.38 13.58
N SER A 159 2.77 15.74 14.31
CA SER A 159 1.40 15.67 13.82
C SER A 159 0.97 16.90 13.02
N SER A 160 1.71 18.01 13.12
CA SER A 160 1.43 19.20 12.29
C SER A 160 1.80 19.02 10.81
N TYR A 161 2.49 17.95 10.46
CA TYR A 161 2.89 17.64 9.08
C TYR A 161 2.03 16.60 8.40
N SER A 162 1.16 15.91 9.13
CA SER A 162 0.26 14.88 8.59
C SER A 162 -1.18 15.18 8.92
N VAL A 163 -2.05 14.90 7.96
CA VAL A 163 -3.49 14.87 8.14
C VAL A 163 -3.95 13.44 7.97
N ILE A 164 -4.81 12.94 8.85
CA ILE A 164 -5.38 11.60 8.73
C ILE A 164 -6.89 11.71 8.54
N HIS A 165 -7.37 11.06 7.48
CA HIS A 165 -8.80 10.87 7.24
C HIS A 165 -9.13 9.39 7.25
N GLN A 166 -10.22 9.01 7.90
CA GLN A 166 -10.71 7.66 7.79
C GLN A 166 -11.55 7.50 6.52
N ILE A 167 -11.39 6.34 5.87
CA ILE A 167 -12.16 5.95 4.69
C ILE A 167 -12.76 4.56 4.90
N ASN A 168 -13.97 4.34 4.38
CA ASN A 168 -14.70 3.09 4.54
C ASN A 168 -14.48 2.08 3.39
N SER A 169 -13.58 2.40 2.48
CA SER A 169 -13.13 1.50 1.41
C SER A 169 -11.66 1.77 1.13
N ALA A 170 -10.86 0.74 0.93
CA ALA A 170 -9.45 0.90 0.60
C ALA A 170 -9.26 1.46 -0.82
N LEU A 171 -8.17 2.18 -1.04
CA LEU A 171 -7.78 2.71 -2.35
C LEU A 171 -6.96 1.66 -3.12
N LEU A 172 -7.26 1.47 -4.40
CA LEU A 172 -6.51 0.56 -5.27
C LEU A 172 -5.55 1.33 -6.16
N PHE A 173 -4.28 0.95 -6.10
CA PHE A 173 -3.21 1.56 -6.89
C PHE A 173 -3.13 1.03 -8.33
N ASP A 174 -3.87 -0.03 -8.66
CA ASP A 174 -4.01 -0.59 -10.00
C ASP A 174 -5.39 -1.21 -10.18
N GLY A 175 -5.99 -1.04 -11.36
CA GLY A 175 -7.29 -1.60 -11.72
C GLY A 175 -7.32 -3.13 -11.75
N GLU A 176 -6.18 -3.79 -11.95
CA GLU A 176 -6.09 -5.26 -11.96
C GLU A 176 -6.50 -5.86 -10.60
N PHE A 177 -6.37 -5.13 -9.49
CA PHE A 177 -6.71 -5.61 -8.16
C PHE A 177 -8.19 -5.48 -7.78
N ALA A 178 -9.01 -4.89 -8.64
CA ALA A 178 -10.45 -4.79 -8.41
C ALA A 178 -11.11 -6.17 -8.21
N GLY A 179 -10.61 -7.20 -8.93
CA GLY A 179 -11.04 -8.58 -8.82
C GLY A 179 -10.28 -9.44 -7.81
N GLY A 180 -9.31 -8.88 -7.10
CA GLY A 180 -8.47 -9.57 -6.12
C GLY A 180 -6.99 -9.56 -6.48
N TYR A 181 -6.16 -10.08 -5.58
CA TYR A 181 -4.71 -9.93 -5.64
C TYR A 181 -3.96 -11.18 -6.15
N ALA A 182 -4.62 -12.33 -6.21
CA ALA A 182 -3.97 -13.60 -6.52
C ALA A 182 -3.24 -13.63 -7.87
N GLN A 183 -3.75 -12.89 -8.86
CA GLN A 183 -3.15 -12.83 -10.19
C GLN A 183 -1.80 -12.07 -10.23
N ALA A 184 -1.51 -11.23 -9.24
CA ALA A 184 -0.27 -10.46 -9.20
C ALA A 184 0.99 -11.35 -9.10
N TRP A 185 0.83 -12.58 -8.62
CA TRP A 185 1.90 -13.57 -8.44
C TRP A 185 1.60 -14.95 -9.03
N SER A 186 0.46 -15.12 -9.74
CA SER A 186 0.08 -16.42 -10.33
C SER A 186 0.63 -16.65 -11.74
N SER A 187 1.17 -15.63 -12.37
CA SER A 187 1.80 -15.75 -13.69
C SER A 187 3.11 -14.98 -13.74
N PRO A 188 4.17 -15.53 -14.32
CA PRO A 188 5.36 -14.74 -14.62
C PRO A 188 4.95 -13.62 -15.58
N LYS A 189 5.10 -12.36 -15.16
CA LYS A 189 5.00 -11.22 -16.10
C LYS A 189 6.10 -11.41 -17.15
N LYS A 190 5.70 -11.71 -18.39
CA LYS A 190 6.59 -11.77 -19.54
C LYS A 190 7.28 -10.43 -19.79
#